data_162cea4f1fbf03d161f74f910054ed17
#
_entry.id   162cea4f1fbf03d161f74f910054ed17
#
_cell.length_a   1.000
_cell.length_b   1.000
_cell.length_c   1.000
_cell.angle_alpha   90.00
_cell.angle_beta   90.00
_cell.angle_gamma   90.00
#
_symmetry.space_group_name_H-M   'P 1'
#
loop_
_entity.id
_entity.type
_entity.pdbx_description
1 polymer ?
#
loop_
_entity_poly.entity_id
_entity_poly.type
_entity_poly.pdbx_seq_one_letter_code
_entity_poly.pdbx_strand_id
1 'polypeptide(L)'
;EQGYNLNVDLVDDAIGWINRQGSVSPDKPFFVYMAPGAVHAPLHVNQEWIDKFQGQFNQGWDTWREEVFARQLAAGVMPAGTTLSERPHWVPAWDSLSADERRLYSRMMEVYAGFLTHTDAQVGRLVEHVKSLGEFDNTIFVVMSDNGASAEGGPKGSYNEVFFFNFVPESLEENLKRIDLLGTPEAHNHYPWGWA
;
A
#
# COMPACT_ATOMS: atom_id res chain seq x y z
N GLU A 1 13.48 17.32 2.68
CA GLU A 1 13.88 17.76 1.32
C GLU A 1 12.67 17.63 0.38
N GLN A 2 12.52 18.55 -0.56
CA GLN A 2 11.42 18.48 -1.52
C GLN A 2 11.58 17.25 -2.42
N GLY A 3 10.54 16.40 -2.51
CA GLY A 3 10.58 15.17 -3.32
C GLY A 3 11.24 13.97 -2.64
N TYR A 4 11.61 14.05 -1.35
CA TYR A 4 12.12 12.90 -0.62
C TYR A 4 11.05 11.82 -0.45
N ASN A 5 11.44 10.56 -0.69
CA ASN A 5 10.61 9.39 -0.42
C ASN A 5 11.47 8.30 0.23
N LEU A 6 11.04 7.83 1.40
CA LEU A 6 11.79 6.87 2.20
C LEU A 6 12.04 5.54 1.45
N ASN A 7 11.07 5.03 0.70
CA ASN A 7 11.23 3.76 -0.02
C ASN A 7 12.27 3.86 -1.14
N VAL A 8 12.37 5.03 -1.80
CA VAL A 8 13.42 5.30 -2.80
C VAL A 8 14.78 5.29 -2.13
N ASP A 9 14.92 6.02 -1.03
CA ASP A 9 16.18 6.18 -0.29
C ASP A 9 16.70 4.83 0.24
N LEU A 10 15.80 4.02 0.83
CA LEU A 10 16.14 2.68 1.30
C LEU A 10 16.66 1.75 0.18
N VAL A 11 16.05 1.82 -1.00
CA VAL A 11 16.49 1.02 -2.15
C VAL A 11 17.81 1.55 -2.70
N ASP A 12 18.00 2.86 -2.78
CA ASP A 12 19.25 3.48 -3.21
C ASP A 12 20.42 3.10 -2.26
N ASP A 13 20.15 3.10 -0.96
CA ASP A 13 21.13 2.66 0.05
C ASP A 13 21.46 1.16 -0.08
N ALA A 14 20.45 0.31 -0.28
CA ALA A 14 20.65 -1.13 -0.46
C ALA A 14 21.50 -1.41 -1.72
N ILE A 15 21.17 -0.78 -2.85
CA ILE A 15 21.94 -0.86 -4.09
C ILE A 15 23.38 -0.37 -3.89
N GLY A 16 23.54 0.79 -3.26
CA GLY A 16 24.86 1.35 -2.96
C GLY A 16 25.69 0.44 -2.06
N TRP A 17 25.04 -0.20 -1.07
CA TRP A 17 25.72 -1.14 -0.18
C TRP A 17 26.17 -2.41 -0.92
N ILE A 18 25.32 -3.01 -1.76
CA ILE A 18 25.66 -4.19 -2.58
C ILE A 18 26.85 -3.87 -3.47
N ASN A 19 26.86 -2.73 -4.14
CA ASN A 19 28.00 -2.31 -5.00
C ASN A 19 29.30 -2.18 -4.22
N ARG A 20 29.24 -1.56 -3.03
CA ARG A 20 30.43 -1.43 -2.17
C ARG A 20 30.96 -2.80 -1.71
N GLN A 21 30.07 -3.72 -1.33
CA GLN A 21 30.48 -5.07 -0.91
C GLN A 21 31.10 -5.84 -2.08
N GLY A 22 30.49 -5.84 -3.25
CA GLY A 22 31.04 -6.48 -4.45
C GLY A 22 32.40 -5.92 -4.88
N SER A 23 32.61 -4.60 -4.71
CA SER A 23 33.90 -3.97 -5.03
C SER A 23 35.02 -4.36 -4.07
N VAL A 24 34.71 -4.55 -2.79
CA VAL A 24 35.71 -4.86 -1.75
C VAL A 24 35.94 -6.36 -1.62
N SER A 25 34.92 -7.18 -1.81
CA SER A 25 34.97 -8.63 -1.62
C SER A 25 34.05 -9.32 -2.62
N PRO A 26 34.45 -9.43 -3.90
CA PRO A 26 33.57 -9.91 -4.98
C PRO A 26 33.09 -11.36 -4.80
N ASP A 27 33.89 -12.21 -4.16
CA ASP A 27 33.57 -13.61 -3.93
C ASP A 27 32.75 -13.85 -2.64
N LYS A 28 32.46 -12.78 -1.88
CA LYS A 28 31.73 -12.91 -0.62
C LYS A 28 30.22 -12.75 -0.86
N PRO A 29 29.40 -13.76 -0.46
CA PRO A 29 27.95 -13.62 -0.55
C PRO A 29 27.44 -12.48 0.33
N PHE A 30 26.35 -11.86 -0.09
CA PHE A 30 25.68 -10.81 0.68
C PHE A 30 24.32 -11.29 1.22
N PHE A 31 23.88 -10.66 2.30
CA PHE A 31 22.54 -10.80 2.85
C PHE A 31 21.98 -9.39 3.06
N VAL A 32 20.81 -9.13 2.50
CA VAL A 32 20.10 -7.85 2.67
C VAL A 32 18.74 -8.14 3.31
N TYR A 33 18.50 -7.57 4.47
CA TYR A 33 17.18 -7.51 5.11
C TYR A 33 16.61 -6.11 4.86
N MET A 34 15.70 -6.00 3.91
CA MET A 34 15.05 -4.75 3.55
C MET A 34 13.64 -4.74 4.15
N ALA A 35 13.42 -3.89 5.14
CA ALA A 35 12.16 -3.74 5.85
C ALA A 35 11.60 -2.32 5.65
N PRO A 36 10.98 -2.02 4.50
CA PRO A 36 10.33 -0.74 4.29
C PRO A 36 9.15 -0.58 5.26
N GLY A 37 8.84 0.66 5.67
CA GLY A 37 7.62 0.96 6.42
C GLY A 37 6.34 0.81 5.60
N ALA A 38 6.47 0.67 4.30
CA ALA A 38 5.36 0.44 3.39
C ALA A 38 4.85 -1.02 3.49
N VAL A 39 3.56 -1.25 3.45
CA VAL A 39 2.55 -0.23 3.14
C VAL A 39 1.74 0.20 4.37
N HIS A 40 2.39 0.32 5.52
CA HIS A 40 1.81 0.94 6.71
C HIS A 40 1.72 2.47 6.52
N ALA A 41 0.76 3.13 7.19
CA ALA A 41 0.73 4.59 7.24
C ALA A 41 2.03 5.14 7.90
N PRO A 42 2.50 6.33 7.49
CA PRO A 42 1.91 7.26 6.54
C PRO A 42 2.06 6.83 5.08
N LEU A 43 0.97 6.96 4.31
CA LEU A 43 0.90 6.53 2.90
C LEU A 43 1.46 7.62 1.96
N HIS A 44 2.68 8.08 2.19
CA HIS A 44 3.27 9.18 1.41
C HIS A 44 3.78 8.69 0.05
N VAL A 45 3.16 9.17 -1.01
CA VAL A 45 3.52 8.83 -2.39
C VAL A 45 3.23 9.97 -3.34
N ASN A 46 4.05 10.11 -4.39
CA ASN A 46 3.86 11.14 -5.40
C ASN A 46 2.52 10.95 -6.14
N GLN A 47 1.88 12.06 -6.48
CA GLN A 47 0.56 12.11 -7.10
C GLN A 47 0.46 11.24 -8.36
N GLU A 48 1.50 11.16 -9.18
CA GLU A 48 1.55 10.32 -10.39
C GLU A 48 1.26 8.83 -10.16
N TRP A 49 1.56 8.32 -8.96
CA TRP A 49 1.26 6.94 -8.58
C TRP A 49 -0.19 6.77 -8.17
N ILE A 50 -0.76 7.77 -7.49
CA ILE A 50 -2.16 7.78 -7.09
C ILE A 50 -3.06 7.91 -8.33
N ASP A 51 -2.67 8.75 -9.30
CA ASP A 51 -3.43 9.01 -10.52
C ASP A 51 -3.64 7.76 -11.39
N LYS A 52 -2.75 6.76 -11.29
CA LYS A 52 -2.91 5.46 -11.94
C LYS A 52 -4.19 4.73 -11.50
N PHE A 53 -4.71 5.05 -10.32
CA PHE A 53 -5.86 4.40 -9.72
C PHE A 53 -7.11 5.27 -9.68
N GLN A 54 -7.06 6.47 -10.27
CA GLN A 54 -8.19 7.39 -10.26
C GLN A 54 -9.48 6.73 -10.76
N GLY A 55 -10.50 6.69 -9.91
CA GLY A 55 -11.82 6.13 -10.21
C GLY A 55 -11.92 4.61 -10.18
N GLN A 56 -10.81 3.88 -9.96
CA GLN A 56 -10.81 2.40 -9.99
C GLN A 56 -11.50 1.77 -8.79
N PHE A 57 -11.82 2.54 -7.75
CA PHE A 57 -12.48 2.06 -6.54
C PHE A 57 -13.91 2.58 -6.39
N ASN A 58 -14.47 3.22 -7.44
CA ASN A 58 -15.81 3.79 -7.40
C ASN A 58 -16.93 2.74 -7.32
N GLN A 59 -16.66 1.48 -7.75
CA GLN A 59 -17.58 0.35 -7.60
C GLN A 59 -17.75 -0.09 -6.14
N GLY A 60 -16.84 0.33 -5.26
CA GLY A 60 -16.90 0.07 -3.83
C GLY A 60 -16.38 -1.28 -3.39
N TRP A 61 -16.24 -1.42 -2.06
CA TRP A 61 -15.60 -2.59 -1.45
C TRP A 61 -16.37 -3.90 -1.62
N ASP A 62 -17.70 -3.88 -1.67
CA ASP A 62 -18.49 -5.11 -1.85
C ASP A 62 -18.15 -5.74 -3.22
N THR A 63 -18.26 -4.98 -4.29
CA THR A 63 -17.90 -5.42 -5.66
C THR A 63 -16.41 -5.73 -5.78
N TRP A 64 -15.55 -4.85 -5.27
CA TRP A 64 -14.10 -5.05 -5.31
C TRP A 64 -13.67 -6.35 -4.66
N ARG A 65 -14.25 -6.69 -3.52
CA ARG A 65 -13.97 -7.90 -2.78
C ARG A 65 -14.33 -9.18 -3.58
N GLU A 66 -15.48 -9.17 -4.26
CA GLU A 66 -15.88 -10.27 -5.17
C GLU A 66 -14.92 -10.41 -6.34
N GLU A 67 -14.54 -9.31 -6.97
CA GLU A 67 -13.61 -9.28 -8.09
C GLU A 67 -12.20 -9.77 -7.69
N VAL A 68 -11.69 -9.33 -6.54
CA VAL A 68 -10.40 -9.78 -6.00
C VAL A 68 -10.44 -11.28 -5.73
N PHE A 69 -11.48 -11.76 -5.06
CA PHE A 69 -11.65 -13.19 -4.77
C PHE A 69 -11.71 -14.05 -6.04
N ALA A 70 -12.43 -13.61 -7.07
CA ALA A 70 -12.49 -14.30 -8.35
C ALA A 70 -11.10 -14.38 -9.01
N ARG A 71 -10.32 -13.29 -8.97
CA ARG A 71 -8.93 -13.27 -9.48
C ARG A 71 -8.01 -14.19 -8.68
N GLN A 72 -8.15 -14.25 -7.36
CA GLN A 72 -7.37 -15.12 -6.48
C GLN A 72 -7.63 -16.62 -6.76
N LEU A 73 -8.90 -16.99 -6.99
CA LEU A 73 -9.27 -18.35 -7.40
C LEU A 73 -8.68 -18.69 -8.77
N ALA A 74 -8.82 -17.78 -9.73
CA ALA A 74 -8.31 -18.00 -11.10
C ALA A 74 -6.77 -18.12 -11.14
N ALA A 75 -6.07 -17.37 -10.28
CA ALA A 75 -4.61 -17.42 -10.16
C ALA A 75 -4.10 -18.58 -9.29
N GLY A 76 -4.98 -19.38 -8.67
CA GLY A 76 -4.60 -20.46 -7.76
C GLY A 76 -4.03 -19.97 -6.41
N VAL A 77 -4.18 -18.71 -6.08
CA VAL A 77 -3.80 -18.14 -4.77
C VAL A 77 -4.72 -18.68 -3.69
N MET A 78 -6.02 -18.78 -4.00
CA MET A 78 -7.00 -19.45 -3.15
C MET A 78 -7.25 -20.88 -3.64
N PRO A 79 -7.33 -21.88 -2.73
CA PRO A 79 -7.69 -23.23 -3.09
C PRO A 79 -9.04 -23.32 -3.79
N ALA A 80 -9.15 -24.26 -4.75
CA ALA A 80 -10.43 -24.53 -5.39
C ALA A 80 -11.49 -24.96 -4.35
N GLY A 81 -12.70 -24.43 -4.47
CA GLY A 81 -13.79 -24.69 -3.53
C GLY A 81 -13.81 -23.77 -2.30
N THR A 82 -12.85 -22.86 -2.17
CA THR A 82 -12.94 -21.78 -1.18
C THR A 82 -14.17 -20.91 -1.47
N THR A 83 -14.88 -20.52 -0.42
CA THR A 83 -16.04 -19.61 -0.51
C THR A 83 -15.68 -18.26 0.11
N LEU A 84 -16.12 -17.19 -0.53
CA LEU A 84 -16.00 -15.85 0.04
C LEU A 84 -16.89 -15.75 1.28
N SER A 85 -16.33 -15.28 2.41
CA SER A 85 -17.11 -15.06 3.63
C SER A 85 -18.12 -13.92 3.42
N GLU A 86 -19.16 -13.87 4.23
CA GLU A 86 -20.08 -12.73 4.23
C GLU A 86 -19.35 -11.45 4.70
N ARG A 87 -19.84 -10.29 4.22
CA ARG A 87 -19.34 -9.01 4.72
C ARG A 87 -19.69 -8.89 6.21
N PRO A 88 -18.73 -8.52 7.08
CA PRO A 88 -18.98 -8.33 8.49
C PRO A 88 -20.14 -7.32 8.74
N HIS A 89 -21.02 -7.60 9.66
CA HIS A 89 -22.22 -6.78 9.91
C HIS A 89 -21.90 -5.34 10.37
N TRP A 90 -20.71 -5.10 10.91
CA TRP A 90 -20.26 -3.76 11.32
C TRP A 90 -19.65 -2.94 10.17
N VAL A 91 -19.41 -3.54 9.01
CA VAL A 91 -19.01 -2.83 7.79
C VAL A 91 -20.27 -2.49 7.01
N PRO A 92 -20.58 -1.20 6.79
CA PRO A 92 -21.78 -0.82 6.03
C PRO A 92 -21.69 -1.30 4.58
N ALA A 93 -22.82 -1.58 3.96
CA ALA A 93 -22.85 -1.82 2.52
C ALA A 93 -22.43 -0.55 1.77
N TRP A 94 -21.62 -0.71 0.72
CA TRP A 94 -21.15 0.44 -0.06
C TRP A 94 -22.31 1.33 -0.55
N ASP A 95 -23.38 0.70 -1.02
CA ASP A 95 -24.54 1.42 -1.55
C ASP A 95 -25.35 2.17 -0.49
N SER A 96 -25.14 1.87 0.79
CA SER A 96 -25.75 2.61 1.90
C SER A 96 -25.03 3.91 2.25
N LEU A 97 -23.82 4.13 1.73
CA LEU A 97 -23.02 5.32 1.98
C LEU A 97 -23.51 6.51 1.17
N SER A 98 -23.33 7.71 1.72
CA SER A 98 -23.54 8.96 0.98
C SER A 98 -22.55 9.11 -0.17
N ALA A 99 -22.86 9.99 -1.12
CA ALA A 99 -21.96 10.29 -2.24
C ALA A 99 -20.60 10.84 -1.75
N ASP A 100 -20.62 11.64 -0.69
CA ASP A 100 -19.43 12.23 -0.10
C ASP A 100 -18.55 11.20 0.61
N GLU A 101 -19.14 10.26 1.35
CA GLU A 101 -18.40 9.14 1.94
C GLU A 101 -17.77 8.27 0.86
N ARG A 102 -18.51 7.89 -0.17
CA ARG A 102 -17.99 7.10 -1.29
C ARG A 102 -16.82 7.81 -1.98
N ARG A 103 -16.94 9.12 -2.22
CA ARG A 103 -15.86 9.93 -2.81
C ARG A 103 -14.59 9.91 -1.95
N LEU A 104 -14.73 10.16 -0.64
CA LEU A 104 -13.58 10.19 0.28
C LEU A 104 -12.94 8.81 0.40
N TYR A 105 -13.75 7.76 0.58
CA TYR A 105 -13.26 6.41 0.83
C TYR A 105 -12.61 5.78 -0.43
N SER A 106 -13.14 6.08 -1.63
CA SER A 106 -12.46 5.71 -2.87
C SER A 106 -11.10 6.38 -2.98
N ARG A 107 -11.01 7.69 -2.67
CA ARG A 107 -9.74 8.42 -2.72
C ARG A 107 -8.71 7.88 -1.74
N MET A 108 -9.11 7.53 -0.52
CA MET A 108 -8.21 6.91 0.46
C MET A 108 -7.65 5.58 -0.06
N MET A 109 -8.45 4.78 -0.75
CA MET A 109 -7.99 3.51 -1.35
C MET A 109 -7.10 3.73 -2.57
N GLU A 110 -7.36 4.76 -3.39
CA GLU A 110 -6.47 5.16 -4.50
C GLU A 110 -5.06 5.49 -3.99
N VAL A 111 -4.97 6.23 -2.88
CA VAL A 111 -3.69 6.57 -2.24
C VAL A 111 -2.96 5.31 -1.79
N TYR A 112 -3.64 4.40 -1.11
CA TYR A 112 -3.06 3.13 -0.68
C TYR A 112 -2.55 2.32 -1.87
N ALA A 113 -3.35 2.16 -2.91
CA ALA A 113 -2.97 1.43 -4.12
C ALA A 113 -1.77 2.06 -4.85
N GLY A 114 -1.74 3.39 -4.91
CA GLY A 114 -0.60 4.15 -5.44
C GLY A 114 0.67 3.90 -4.63
N PHE A 115 0.58 3.93 -3.31
CA PHE A 115 1.71 3.69 -2.42
C PHE A 115 2.22 2.25 -2.51
N LEU A 116 1.34 1.26 -2.55
CA LEU A 116 1.70 -0.15 -2.75
C LEU A 116 2.43 -0.35 -4.10
N THR A 117 1.87 0.20 -5.18
CA THR A 117 2.47 0.08 -6.53
C THR A 117 3.82 0.78 -6.61
N HIS A 118 3.97 1.93 -5.96
CA HIS A 118 5.27 2.60 -5.84
C HIS A 118 6.28 1.72 -5.10
N THR A 119 5.88 1.10 -3.99
CA THR A 119 6.74 0.20 -3.21
C THR A 119 7.19 -1.00 -4.04
N ASP A 120 6.27 -1.63 -4.76
CA ASP A 120 6.58 -2.73 -5.69
C ASP A 120 7.60 -2.31 -6.75
N ALA A 121 7.42 -1.11 -7.34
CA ALA A 121 8.38 -0.57 -8.30
C ALA A 121 9.78 -0.35 -7.70
N GLN A 122 9.88 0.05 -6.42
CA GLN A 122 11.17 0.19 -5.75
C GLN A 122 11.83 -1.17 -5.49
N VAL A 123 11.06 -2.19 -5.09
CA VAL A 123 11.57 -3.58 -4.99
C VAL A 123 12.04 -4.07 -6.37
N GLY A 124 11.29 -3.77 -7.42
CA GLY A 124 11.68 -4.07 -8.81
C GLY A 124 13.04 -3.48 -9.17
N ARG A 125 13.35 -2.25 -8.77
CA ARG A 125 14.68 -1.63 -8.99
C ARG A 125 15.81 -2.43 -8.34
N LEU A 126 15.62 -2.92 -7.12
CA LEU A 126 16.61 -3.75 -6.44
C LEU A 126 16.81 -5.09 -7.18
N VAL A 127 15.72 -5.73 -7.61
CA VAL A 127 15.78 -6.97 -8.39
C VAL A 127 16.52 -6.76 -9.72
N GLU A 128 16.21 -5.70 -10.46
CA GLU A 128 16.90 -5.38 -11.72
C GLU A 128 18.37 -5.06 -11.49
N HIS A 129 18.73 -4.44 -10.37
CA HIS A 129 20.13 -4.24 -10.01
C HIS A 129 20.86 -5.57 -9.83
N VAL A 130 20.32 -6.53 -9.07
CA VAL A 130 20.90 -7.86 -8.89
C VAL A 130 21.04 -8.59 -10.22
N LYS A 131 20.06 -8.46 -11.13
CA LYS A 131 20.17 -8.98 -12.51
C LYS A 131 21.33 -8.35 -13.28
N SER A 132 21.51 -7.05 -13.17
CA SER A 132 22.61 -6.34 -13.86
C SER A 132 23.99 -6.76 -13.40
N LEU A 133 24.12 -7.30 -12.19
CA LEU A 133 25.34 -7.88 -11.65
C LEU A 133 25.59 -9.32 -12.12
N GLY A 134 24.61 -9.96 -12.80
CA GLY A 134 24.66 -11.37 -13.17
C GLY A 134 24.39 -12.35 -12.03
N GLU A 135 23.91 -11.86 -10.88
CA GLU A 135 23.72 -12.65 -9.66
C GLU A 135 22.27 -13.11 -9.43
N PHE A 136 21.37 -12.83 -10.37
CA PHE A 136 19.94 -13.13 -10.19
C PHE A 136 19.67 -14.62 -9.96
N ASP A 137 20.27 -15.50 -10.77
CA ASP A 137 20.07 -16.94 -10.68
C ASP A 137 20.77 -17.56 -9.45
N ASN A 138 21.65 -16.81 -8.82
CA ASN A 138 22.39 -17.20 -7.61
C ASN A 138 21.85 -16.49 -6.35
N THR A 139 20.70 -15.82 -6.44
CA THR A 139 20.09 -15.06 -5.34
C THR A 139 18.72 -15.61 -4.99
N ILE A 140 18.47 -15.81 -3.70
CA ILE A 140 17.15 -16.16 -3.17
C ILE A 140 16.46 -14.86 -2.76
N PHE A 141 15.30 -14.57 -3.36
CA PHE A 141 14.44 -13.47 -2.96
C PHE A 141 13.31 -14.02 -2.07
N VAL A 142 13.20 -13.50 -0.86
CA VAL A 142 12.11 -13.81 0.07
C VAL A 142 11.27 -12.57 0.23
N VAL A 143 10.01 -12.63 -0.17
CA VAL A 143 9.02 -11.55 0.00
C VAL A 143 7.95 -12.03 0.96
N MET A 144 7.71 -11.27 2.02
CA MET A 144 6.71 -11.62 3.01
C MET A 144 6.03 -10.37 3.56
N SER A 145 4.80 -10.53 4.04
CA SER A 145 4.11 -9.57 4.89
C SER A 145 4.01 -10.16 6.28
N ASP A 146 4.16 -9.33 7.31
CA ASP A 146 4.05 -9.74 8.72
C ASP A 146 2.59 -9.92 9.15
N ASN A 147 1.67 -9.23 8.49
CA ASN A 147 0.22 -9.32 8.72
C ASN A 147 -0.55 -8.96 7.45
N GLY A 148 -1.88 -9.07 7.54
CA GLY A 148 -2.80 -8.67 6.48
C GLY A 148 -3.14 -7.18 6.51
N ALA A 149 -4.21 -6.82 5.81
CA ALA A 149 -4.71 -5.45 5.74
C ALA A 149 -5.02 -4.88 7.12
N SER A 150 -4.64 -3.62 7.35
CA SER A 150 -4.84 -2.95 8.64
C SER A 150 -6.25 -2.42 8.78
N ALA A 151 -6.79 -2.49 10.01
CA ALA A 151 -8.06 -1.90 10.41
C ALA A 151 -7.88 -0.58 11.20
N GLU A 152 -6.68 -0.04 11.27
CA GLU A 152 -6.34 1.13 12.11
C GLU A 152 -7.03 2.43 11.66
N GLY A 153 -7.44 2.52 10.38
CA GLY A 153 -8.24 3.65 9.89
C GLY A 153 -9.66 3.72 10.45
N GLY A 154 -10.10 2.69 11.17
CA GLY A 154 -11.45 2.64 11.72
C GLY A 154 -12.54 2.48 10.65
N PRO A 155 -13.81 2.65 11.04
CA PRO A 155 -14.94 2.41 10.12
C PRO A 155 -15.03 3.42 8.97
N LYS A 156 -14.40 4.59 9.11
CA LYS A 156 -14.51 5.72 8.16
C LYS A 156 -13.19 6.09 7.49
N GLY A 157 -12.12 5.36 7.78
CA GLY A 157 -10.78 5.84 7.48
C GLY A 157 -10.39 7.02 8.35
N SER A 158 -9.19 7.53 8.18
CA SER A 158 -8.74 8.74 8.87
C SER A 158 -7.91 9.62 7.93
N TYR A 159 -7.99 10.91 8.12
CA TYR A 159 -7.07 11.86 7.52
C TYR A 159 -5.73 11.86 8.26
N ASN A 160 -5.80 11.66 9.59
CA ASN A 160 -4.63 11.51 10.44
C ASN A 160 -4.87 10.36 11.43
N GLU A 161 -4.19 9.25 11.23
CA GLU A 161 -4.26 8.04 12.05
C GLU A 161 -4.04 8.33 13.54
N VAL A 162 -3.19 9.30 13.89
CA VAL A 162 -2.97 9.70 15.28
C VAL A 162 -4.25 10.20 15.96
N PHE A 163 -5.20 10.77 15.21
CA PHE A 163 -6.49 11.17 15.74
C PHE A 163 -7.33 9.99 16.18
N PHE A 164 -7.31 8.89 15.42
CA PHE A 164 -8.00 7.67 15.79
C PHE A 164 -7.51 7.11 17.13
N PHE A 165 -6.20 7.00 17.31
CA PHE A 165 -5.61 6.50 18.56
C PHE A 165 -5.80 7.43 19.76
N ASN A 166 -5.99 8.72 19.52
CA ASN A 166 -6.24 9.70 20.58
C ASN A 166 -7.72 10.02 20.79
N PHE A 167 -8.62 9.25 20.15
CA PHE A 167 -10.08 9.46 20.24
C PHE A 167 -10.52 10.87 19.82
N VAL A 168 -9.78 11.51 18.91
CA VAL A 168 -10.15 12.79 18.34
C VAL A 168 -11.07 12.54 17.13
N PRO A 169 -12.32 12.99 17.17
CA PRO A 169 -13.25 12.76 16.07
C PRO A 169 -12.84 13.57 14.82
N GLU A 170 -12.91 12.92 13.66
CA GLU A 170 -12.74 13.58 12.37
C GLU A 170 -14.11 13.84 11.73
N SER A 171 -14.25 14.96 11.06
CA SER A 171 -15.44 15.34 10.32
C SER A 171 -15.29 14.97 8.85
N LEU A 172 -16.30 14.33 8.26
CA LEU A 172 -16.36 14.06 6.82
C LEU A 172 -16.16 15.33 5.99
N GLU A 173 -16.84 16.42 6.38
CA GLU A 173 -16.75 17.71 5.70
C GLU A 173 -15.31 18.26 5.71
N GLU A 174 -14.62 18.22 6.86
CA GLU A 174 -13.24 18.70 6.96
C GLU A 174 -12.25 17.82 6.19
N ASN A 175 -12.46 16.50 6.18
CA ASN A 175 -11.63 15.59 5.40
C ASN A 175 -11.82 15.79 3.90
N LEU A 176 -13.05 16.08 3.45
CA LEU A 176 -13.33 16.40 2.05
C LEU A 176 -12.67 17.71 1.59
N LYS A 177 -12.56 18.71 2.46
CA LYS A 177 -11.84 19.98 2.15
C LYS A 177 -10.34 19.73 1.92
N ARG A 178 -9.81 18.65 2.44
CA ARG A 178 -8.38 18.28 2.40
C ARG A 178 -8.12 17.02 1.55
N ILE A 179 -9.08 16.59 0.75
CA ILE A 179 -9.00 15.33 0.01
C ILE A 179 -7.78 15.28 -0.93
N ASP A 180 -7.36 16.42 -1.47
CA ASP A 180 -6.20 16.54 -2.35
C ASP A 180 -4.86 16.46 -1.61
N LEU A 181 -4.88 16.54 -0.28
CA LEU A 181 -3.68 16.38 0.56
C LEU A 181 -3.42 14.94 0.97
N LEU A 182 -4.38 14.03 0.73
CA LEU A 182 -4.18 12.60 1.00
C LEU A 182 -3.01 12.05 0.17
N GLY A 183 -2.11 11.33 0.84
CA GLY A 183 -0.88 10.82 0.23
C GLY A 183 0.31 11.78 0.28
N THR A 184 0.12 13.01 0.74
CA THR A 184 1.19 14.01 0.92
C THR A 184 1.72 14.00 2.36
N PRO A 185 2.88 14.64 2.65
CA PRO A 185 3.39 14.77 4.01
C PRO A 185 2.50 15.54 4.99
N GLU A 186 1.43 16.20 4.49
CA GLU A 186 0.46 16.93 5.32
C GLU A 186 -0.66 16.01 5.85
N ALA A 187 -0.74 14.76 5.37
CA ALA A 187 -1.71 13.77 5.79
C ALA A 187 -1.01 12.53 6.33
N HIS A 188 -1.58 11.92 7.35
CA HIS A 188 -1.19 10.61 7.87
C HIS A 188 -2.40 9.69 7.73
N ASN A 189 -2.87 9.56 6.48
CA ASN A 189 -4.16 8.97 6.19
C ASN A 189 -4.15 7.44 6.18
N HIS A 190 -5.32 6.89 6.52
CA HIS A 190 -5.62 5.46 6.42
C HIS A 190 -7.00 5.25 5.79
N TYR A 191 -7.19 4.11 5.13
CA TYR A 191 -8.47 3.75 4.49
C TYR A 191 -9.47 3.17 5.50
N PRO A 192 -10.80 3.20 5.20
CA PRO A 192 -11.84 2.59 6.06
C PRO A 192 -11.77 1.05 6.06
N TRP A 193 -12.31 0.44 7.13
CA TRP A 193 -12.40 -1.02 7.31
C TRP A 193 -12.99 -1.79 6.14
N GLY A 194 -13.89 -1.16 5.37
CA GLY A 194 -14.50 -1.81 4.23
C GLY A 194 -13.50 -2.28 3.16
N TRP A 195 -12.33 -1.68 3.11
CA TRP A 195 -11.26 -2.05 2.17
C TRP A 195 -10.26 -3.07 2.75
N ALA A 196 -10.26 -3.33 4.06
CA ALA A 196 -9.39 -4.26 4.78
C ALA A 196 -9.75 -5.73 4.54
#